data_f38ce5745bed0d1ed4ffa03d991808ca
#
_entry.id   f38ce5745bed0d1ed4ffa03d991808ca
#
_cell.length_a   1.000
_cell.length_b   1.000
_cell.length_c   1.000
_cell.angle_alpha   90.00
_cell.angle_beta   90.00
_cell.angle_gamma   90.00
#
_symmetry.space_group_name_H-M   'P 1'
#
loop_
_entity.id
_entity.type
_entity.pdbx_description
1 polymer ?
#
loop_
_entity_poly.entity_id
_entity_poly.type
_entity_poly.pdbx_seq_one_letter_code
_entity_poly.pdbx_strand_id
1 'polypeptide(L)'
;MAMSSVGFTNAQDFSLVSGNLKDIKKEAKLNLEFTYVKMGVGKFAAEEEYVTQKTSDYNAKEPGRGDSWASSWKADRTNRYQPNFISLYTKYAKTQMVGEFTDAKYTMIVNTTYVEPGYNIYVSRKNAHINAEITIVETADRSKVVAKIIMLKAPGRTMGGNDYDTGARIEEAYAAAGKRLSMFIMK
;
A
#
# COMPACT_ATOMS: atom_id res chain seq x y z
N MET A 1 20.04 -32.71 -18.24
CA MET A 1 19.39 -32.01 -17.12
C MET A 1 19.39 -30.52 -17.44
N ALA A 2 18.24 -29.95 -17.81
CA ALA A 2 18.12 -28.51 -18.09
C ALA A 2 17.68 -27.82 -16.79
N MET A 3 18.56 -26.98 -16.25
CA MET A 3 18.22 -26.09 -15.14
C MET A 3 17.37 -24.94 -15.68
N SER A 4 16.07 -24.95 -15.41
CA SER A 4 15.21 -23.80 -15.61
C SER A 4 15.57 -22.73 -14.59
N SER A 5 16.19 -21.64 -15.04
CA SER A 5 16.35 -20.44 -14.25
C SER A 5 14.98 -19.77 -14.07
N VAL A 6 14.41 -19.87 -12.88
CA VAL A 6 13.23 -19.09 -12.49
C VAL A 6 13.69 -17.64 -12.35
N GLY A 7 13.46 -16.86 -13.39
CA GLY A 7 13.65 -15.42 -13.34
C GLY A 7 12.64 -14.81 -12.35
N PHE A 8 13.13 -14.29 -11.23
CA PHE A 8 12.32 -13.49 -10.31
C PHE A 8 11.96 -12.16 -10.99
N THR A 9 10.82 -12.10 -11.62
CA THR A 9 10.27 -10.83 -12.08
C THR A 9 9.84 -10.02 -10.87
N ASN A 10 10.36 -8.79 -10.72
CA ASN A 10 9.90 -7.82 -9.70
C ASN A 10 8.50 -7.25 -10.04
N ALA A 11 7.61 -8.08 -10.53
CA ALA A 11 6.25 -7.69 -10.88
C ALA A 11 5.36 -7.75 -9.64
N GLN A 12 4.50 -6.73 -9.49
CA GLN A 12 3.40 -6.76 -8.53
C GLN A 12 2.51 -7.97 -8.80
N ASP A 13 2.21 -8.73 -7.76
CA ASP A 13 1.39 -9.93 -7.84
C ASP A 13 0.11 -9.78 -7.02
N PHE A 14 -1.00 -10.30 -7.56
CA PHE A 14 -2.30 -10.37 -6.90
C PHE A 14 -2.80 -11.80 -6.89
N SER A 15 -3.25 -12.24 -5.72
CA SER A 15 -3.85 -13.56 -5.55
C SER A 15 -5.19 -13.44 -4.83
N LEU A 16 -6.26 -13.89 -5.45
CA LEU A 16 -7.54 -14.11 -4.77
C LEU A 16 -7.42 -15.37 -3.89
N VAL A 17 -7.33 -15.16 -2.57
CA VAL A 17 -7.13 -16.24 -1.60
C VAL A 17 -8.43 -16.98 -1.30
N SER A 18 -9.53 -16.23 -1.20
CA SER A 18 -10.84 -16.80 -0.93
C SER A 18 -11.97 -15.89 -1.43
N GLY A 19 -13.16 -16.47 -1.59
CA GLY A 19 -14.36 -15.75 -2.05
C GLY A 19 -14.39 -15.52 -3.56
N ASN A 20 -15.17 -14.53 -3.99
CA ASN A 20 -15.27 -14.14 -5.40
C ASN A 20 -15.54 -12.63 -5.53
N LEU A 21 -15.26 -12.08 -6.72
CA LEU A 21 -15.36 -10.65 -7.00
C LEU A 21 -16.59 -10.30 -7.86
N LYS A 22 -17.39 -11.30 -8.23
CA LYS A 22 -18.50 -11.14 -9.21
C LYS A 22 -19.51 -10.06 -8.81
N ASP A 23 -19.90 -10.04 -7.54
CA ASP A 23 -20.88 -9.07 -7.07
C ASP A 23 -20.21 -7.75 -6.66
N ILE A 24 -18.99 -7.79 -6.17
CA ILE A 24 -18.20 -6.61 -5.83
C ILE A 24 -18.01 -5.69 -7.03
N LYS A 25 -17.65 -6.25 -8.20
CA LYS A 25 -17.41 -5.45 -9.42
C LYS A 25 -18.67 -4.82 -10.03
N LYS A 26 -19.87 -5.20 -9.59
CA LYS A 26 -21.13 -4.59 -10.01
C LYS A 26 -21.50 -3.34 -9.18
N GLU A 27 -20.91 -3.17 -8.02
CA GLU A 27 -21.21 -2.04 -7.14
C GLU A 27 -20.57 -0.76 -7.68
N ALA A 28 -21.30 0.33 -7.66
CA ALA A 28 -20.81 1.63 -8.10
C ALA A 28 -19.86 2.28 -7.07
N LYS A 29 -19.95 1.86 -5.80
CA LYS A 29 -19.10 2.35 -4.72
C LYS A 29 -18.77 1.27 -3.69
N LEU A 30 -17.57 1.33 -3.13
CA LEU A 30 -17.15 0.55 -1.97
C LEU A 30 -16.72 1.51 -0.86
N ASN A 31 -17.12 1.21 0.37
CA ASN A 31 -16.47 1.85 1.53
C ASN A 31 -15.02 1.38 1.61
N LEU A 32 -14.10 2.27 1.95
CA LEU A 32 -12.67 1.97 1.98
C LEU A 32 -12.07 2.32 3.34
N GLU A 33 -11.34 1.38 3.90
CA GLU A 33 -10.60 1.54 5.15
C GLU A 33 -9.15 1.11 4.96
N PHE A 34 -8.24 1.83 5.62
CA PHE A 34 -6.83 1.48 5.66
C PHE A 34 -6.42 1.07 7.07
N THR A 35 -5.67 -0.02 7.16
CA THR A 35 -5.08 -0.48 8.42
C THR A 35 -3.60 -0.82 8.22
N TYR A 36 -2.86 -0.88 9.33
CA TYR A 36 -1.42 -1.09 9.35
C TYR A 36 -1.05 -2.11 10.44
N VAL A 37 -1.90 -3.10 10.60
CA VAL A 37 -1.76 -4.11 11.66
C VAL A 37 -0.60 -5.02 11.34
N LYS A 38 0.35 -5.15 12.29
CA LYS A 38 1.57 -5.97 12.18
C LYS A 38 2.41 -5.62 10.94
N MET A 39 2.52 -4.34 10.62
CA MET A 39 3.28 -3.89 9.46
C MET A 39 4.78 -3.93 9.74
N GLY A 40 5.52 -4.68 8.93
CA GLY A 40 6.98 -4.65 8.88
C GLY A 40 7.49 -3.52 7.99
N VAL A 41 8.69 -3.00 8.26
CA VAL A 41 9.32 -1.92 7.46
C VAL A 41 10.80 -2.23 7.20
N GLY A 42 11.16 -2.44 5.95
CA GLY A 42 12.53 -2.77 5.56
C GLY A 42 13.02 -4.05 6.24
N LYS A 43 14.05 -3.95 7.07
CA LYS A 43 14.59 -5.07 7.84
C LYS A 43 13.90 -5.29 9.20
N PHE A 44 13.00 -4.39 9.60
CA PHE A 44 12.35 -4.43 10.91
C PHE A 44 11.04 -5.20 10.82
N ALA A 45 10.80 -6.05 11.82
CA ALA A 45 9.59 -6.86 11.89
C ALA A 45 8.34 -6.03 12.25
N ALA A 46 8.55 -4.92 12.98
CA ALA A 46 7.50 -3.98 13.37
C ALA A 46 7.85 -2.55 12.97
N GLU A 47 6.82 -1.77 12.60
CA GLU A 47 6.97 -0.35 12.25
C GLU A 47 7.57 0.47 13.40
N GLU A 48 7.18 0.18 14.63
CA GLU A 48 7.65 0.89 15.80
C GLU A 48 9.16 0.81 15.97
N GLU A 49 9.76 -0.34 15.67
CA GLU A 49 11.23 -0.53 15.71
C GLU A 49 11.90 0.37 14.67
N TYR A 50 11.36 0.40 13.45
CA TYR A 50 11.88 1.26 12.38
C TYR A 50 11.78 2.75 12.74
N VAL A 51 10.62 3.18 13.24
CA VAL A 51 10.38 4.59 13.61
C VAL A 51 11.30 5.00 14.77
N THR A 52 11.42 4.17 15.79
CA THR A 52 12.32 4.43 16.94
C THR A 52 13.77 4.59 16.49
N GLN A 53 14.28 3.66 15.68
CA GLN A 53 15.65 3.70 15.18
C GLN A 53 15.89 4.97 14.33
N LYS A 54 14.98 5.27 13.39
CA LYS A 54 15.11 6.46 12.54
C LYS A 54 15.03 7.78 13.31
N THR A 55 14.13 7.85 14.29
CA THR A 55 14.02 9.03 15.16
C THR A 55 15.33 9.28 15.90
N SER A 56 15.90 8.22 16.49
CA SER A 56 17.19 8.30 17.18
C SER A 56 18.32 8.73 16.23
N ASP A 57 18.43 8.12 15.06
CA ASP A 57 19.47 8.41 14.05
C ASP A 57 19.42 9.87 13.57
N TYR A 58 18.22 10.45 13.42
CA TYR A 58 18.05 11.82 12.97
C TYR A 58 18.25 12.83 14.11
N ASN A 59 17.78 12.53 15.33
CA ASN A 59 17.99 13.38 16.49
C ASN A 59 19.47 13.43 16.91
N ALA A 60 20.24 12.37 16.68
CA ALA A 60 21.69 12.36 16.89
C ALA A 60 22.44 13.31 15.95
N LYS A 61 21.88 13.59 14.76
CA LYS A 61 22.45 14.55 13.79
C LYS A 61 21.99 15.97 14.06
N GLU A 62 20.73 16.14 14.44
CA GLU A 62 20.10 17.44 14.69
C GLU A 62 18.93 17.26 15.66
N PRO A 63 18.97 17.86 16.86
CA PRO A 63 17.91 17.74 17.85
C PRO A 63 16.52 18.12 17.29
N GLY A 64 15.50 17.27 17.53
CA GLY A 64 14.13 17.48 17.06
C GLY A 64 13.84 17.07 15.60
N ARG A 65 14.88 16.80 14.81
CA ARG A 65 14.71 16.36 13.42
C ARG A 65 14.04 15.00 13.31
N GLY A 66 14.38 14.08 14.21
CA GLY A 66 13.79 12.75 14.26
C GLY A 66 12.31 12.79 14.64
N ASP A 67 11.95 13.64 15.58
CA ASP A 67 10.56 13.80 16.04
C ASP A 67 9.68 14.36 14.91
N SER A 68 10.18 15.37 14.20
CA SER A 68 9.52 15.93 13.03
C SER A 68 9.34 14.89 11.91
N TRP A 69 10.39 14.09 11.66
CA TRP A 69 10.33 13.00 10.69
C TRP A 69 9.31 11.93 11.09
N ALA A 70 9.26 11.50 12.34
CA ALA A 70 8.32 10.49 12.83
C ALA A 70 6.85 10.97 12.71
N SER A 71 6.62 12.25 12.98
CA SER A 71 5.31 12.87 12.78
C SER A 71 4.90 12.86 11.30
N SER A 72 5.81 13.24 10.40
CA SER A 72 5.59 13.23 8.96
C SER A 72 5.36 11.81 8.42
N TRP A 73 6.12 10.82 8.90
CA TRP A 73 5.95 9.42 8.53
C TRP A 73 4.53 8.92 8.75
N LYS A 74 3.91 9.26 9.88
CA LYS A 74 2.52 8.90 10.19
C LYS A 74 1.52 9.72 9.41
N ALA A 75 1.75 11.03 9.28
CA ALA A 75 0.86 11.95 8.57
C ALA A 75 0.78 11.66 7.07
N ASP A 76 1.85 11.14 6.46
CA ASP A 76 1.88 10.77 5.04
C ASP A 76 0.81 9.74 4.66
N ARG A 77 0.33 8.92 5.60
CA ARG A 77 -0.77 7.97 5.36
C ARG A 77 -2.03 8.66 4.86
N THR A 78 -2.47 9.68 5.57
CA THR A 78 -3.69 10.43 5.26
C THR A 78 -3.45 11.56 4.26
N ASN A 79 -2.25 12.16 4.27
CA ASN A 79 -1.96 13.31 3.42
C ASN A 79 -1.52 12.91 2.00
N ARG A 80 -0.96 11.71 1.83
CA ARG A 80 -0.33 11.29 0.56
C ARG A 80 -0.79 9.91 0.10
N TYR A 81 -0.63 8.86 0.93
CA TYR A 81 -0.80 7.47 0.50
C TYR A 81 -2.23 7.11 0.17
N GLN A 82 -3.15 7.36 1.11
CA GLN A 82 -4.58 7.04 0.94
C GLN A 82 -5.21 7.83 -0.21
N PRO A 83 -5.02 9.16 -0.33
CA PRO A 83 -5.57 9.93 -1.45
C PRO A 83 -5.09 9.45 -2.82
N ASN A 84 -3.80 9.12 -2.96
CA ASN A 84 -3.27 8.63 -4.23
C ASN A 84 -3.77 7.24 -4.59
N PHE A 85 -3.90 6.33 -3.61
CA PHE A 85 -4.55 5.05 -3.81
C PHE A 85 -5.99 5.22 -4.32
N ILE A 86 -6.80 6.04 -3.63
CA ILE A 86 -8.21 6.32 -3.96
C ILE A 86 -8.33 6.89 -5.38
N SER A 87 -7.53 7.91 -5.67
CA SER A 87 -7.52 8.58 -6.99
C SER A 87 -7.24 7.60 -8.12
N LEU A 88 -6.18 6.80 -7.99
CA LEU A 88 -5.79 5.87 -9.05
C LEU A 88 -6.73 4.66 -9.12
N TYR A 89 -7.25 4.17 -7.99
CA TYR A 89 -8.27 3.12 -8.02
C TYR A 89 -9.50 3.58 -8.80
N THR A 90 -10.10 4.71 -8.40
CA THR A 90 -11.32 5.25 -9.02
C THR A 90 -11.12 5.54 -10.51
N LYS A 91 -9.98 6.15 -10.87
CA LYS A 91 -9.65 6.43 -12.27
C LYS A 91 -9.63 5.16 -13.15
N TYR A 92 -9.07 4.07 -12.66
CA TYR A 92 -8.89 2.86 -13.45
C TYR A 92 -10.03 1.85 -13.32
N ALA A 93 -10.81 1.90 -12.24
CA ALA A 93 -12.06 1.14 -12.12
C ALA A 93 -13.16 1.66 -13.06
N LYS A 94 -13.11 2.95 -13.44
CA LYS A 94 -14.05 3.63 -14.36
C LYS A 94 -15.50 3.73 -13.85
N THR A 95 -16.08 2.63 -13.41
CA THR A 95 -17.49 2.52 -12.99
C THR A 95 -17.67 2.33 -11.49
N GLN A 96 -16.58 2.20 -10.75
CA GLN A 96 -16.59 1.99 -9.31
C GLN A 96 -15.71 3.01 -8.60
N MET A 97 -16.24 3.67 -7.59
CA MET A 97 -15.51 4.57 -6.70
C MET A 97 -15.17 3.87 -5.38
N VAL A 98 -14.08 4.28 -4.76
CA VAL A 98 -13.73 3.88 -3.39
C VAL A 98 -13.49 5.13 -2.55
N GLY A 99 -13.86 5.07 -1.28
CA GLY A 99 -13.73 6.19 -0.36
C GLY A 99 -14.53 5.94 0.91
N GLU A 100 -14.78 6.98 1.67
CA GLU A 100 -15.57 6.91 2.89
C GLU A 100 -17.07 6.91 2.55
N PHE A 101 -17.59 5.72 2.23
CA PHE A 101 -18.99 5.48 1.86
C PHE A 101 -19.62 4.48 2.85
N THR A 102 -19.99 4.94 4.03
CA THR A 102 -20.54 4.10 5.11
C THR A 102 -21.86 3.42 4.76
N ASP A 103 -22.56 3.92 3.74
CA ASP A 103 -23.78 3.35 3.16
C ASP A 103 -23.55 2.39 1.99
N ALA A 104 -22.29 2.14 1.60
CA ALA A 104 -21.96 1.15 0.58
C ALA A 104 -22.24 -0.28 1.09
N LYS A 105 -22.65 -1.16 0.17
CA LYS A 105 -22.93 -2.57 0.51
C LYS A 105 -21.73 -3.32 1.04
N TYR A 106 -20.54 -3.03 0.51
CA TYR A 106 -19.28 -3.67 0.88
C TYR A 106 -18.26 -2.67 1.37
N THR A 107 -17.47 -3.10 2.37
CA THR A 107 -16.29 -2.40 2.85
C THR A 107 -15.03 -3.15 2.43
N MET A 108 -14.15 -2.47 1.76
CA MET A 108 -12.81 -2.93 1.42
C MET A 108 -11.81 -2.44 2.45
N ILE A 109 -11.18 -3.35 3.17
CA ILE A 109 -10.16 -3.07 4.18
C ILE A 109 -8.79 -3.39 3.57
N VAL A 110 -7.96 -2.38 3.40
CA VAL A 110 -6.59 -2.51 2.88
C VAL A 110 -5.62 -2.48 4.06
N ASN A 111 -5.17 -3.65 4.51
CA ASN A 111 -4.16 -3.77 5.56
C ASN A 111 -2.76 -3.81 4.93
N THR A 112 -1.99 -2.74 5.05
CA THR A 112 -0.58 -2.77 4.64
C THR A 112 0.22 -3.62 5.62
N THR A 113 0.80 -4.71 5.14
CA THR A 113 1.56 -5.66 5.97
C THR A 113 3.06 -5.45 5.91
N TYR A 114 3.55 -4.78 4.86
CA TYR A 114 4.97 -4.52 4.70
C TYR A 114 5.22 -3.29 3.84
N VAL A 115 6.23 -2.52 4.22
CA VAL A 115 6.76 -1.38 3.44
C VAL A 115 8.26 -1.55 3.27
N GLU A 116 8.73 -1.61 2.04
CA GLU A 116 10.13 -1.34 1.70
C GLU A 116 10.25 0.15 1.36
N PRO A 117 10.89 0.98 2.19
CA PRO A 117 10.99 2.42 1.93
C PRO A 117 11.86 2.77 0.72
N GLY A 118 12.72 1.84 0.33
CA GLY A 118 13.74 2.09 -0.67
C GLY A 118 14.75 3.16 -0.25
N TYR A 119 15.67 3.47 -1.13
CA TYR A 119 16.60 4.60 -0.98
C TYR A 119 17.15 5.04 -2.33
N ASN A 120 17.61 6.29 -2.39
CA ASN A 120 18.43 6.81 -3.46
C ASN A 120 19.57 7.63 -2.84
N ILE A 121 20.80 7.17 -3.02
CA ILE A 121 22.02 7.81 -2.50
C ILE A 121 22.98 8.17 -3.64
N TYR A 122 22.46 8.49 -4.84
CA TYR A 122 23.20 8.83 -6.04
C TYR A 122 23.96 7.65 -6.67
N VAL A 123 24.83 6.97 -5.91
CA VAL A 123 25.63 5.83 -6.37
C VAL A 123 24.91 4.48 -6.29
N SER A 124 23.81 4.41 -5.55
CA SER A 124 23.01 3.21 -5.37
C SER A 124 21.54 3.56 -5.11
N ARG A 125 20.64 2.73 -5.62
CA ARG A 125 19.21 2.92 -5.52
C ARG A 125 18.50 1.61 -5.24
N LYS A 126 17.47 1.67 -4.36
CA LYS A 126 16.48 0.61 -4.13
C LYS A 126 15.09 1.22 -4.24
N ASN A 127 14.24 0.65 -5.09
CA ASN A 127 12.86 1.10 -5.23
C ASN A 127 12.05 0.77 -3.97
N ALA A 128 11.10 1.64 -3.63
CA ALA A 128 10.11 1.31 -2.62
C ALA A 128 9.13 0.27 -3.15
N HIS A 129 8.46 -0.45 -2.24
CA HIS A 129 7.28 -1.24 -2.55
C HIS A 129 6.47 -1.52 -1.29
N ILE A 130 5.20 -1.86 -1.46
CA ILE A 130 4.33 -2.28 -0.37
C ILE A 130 3.72 -3.65 -0.65
N ASN A 131 3.43 -4.39 0.44
CA ASN A 131 2.55 -5.55 0.43
C ASN A 131 1.30 -5.22 1.23
N ALA A 132 0.16 -5.79 0.85
CA ALA A 132 -1.07 -5.63 1.60
C ALA A 132 -1.95 -6.88 1.53
N GLU A 133 -2.74 -7.07 2.57
CA GLU A 133 -3.88 -7.97 2.59
C GLU A 133 -5.15 -7.13 2.42
N ILE A 134 -5.97 -7.46 1.44
CA ILE A 134 -7.22 -6.78 1.18
C ILE A 134 -8.36 -7.73 1.58
N THR A 135 -9.16 -7.33 2.55
CA THR A 135 -10.36 -8.06 2.97
C THR A 135 -11.60 -7.26 2.59
N ILE A 136 -12.51 -7.88 1.85
CA ILE A 136 -13.79 -7.27 1.49
C ILE A 136 -14.88 -7.96 2.29
N VAL A 137 -15.66 -7.17 3.02
CA VAL A 137 -16.73 -7.62 3.92
C VAL A 137 -18.06 -6.96 3.57
N GLU A 138 -19.18 -7.53 4.00
CA GLU A 138 -20.44 -6.80 4.02
C GLU A 138 -20.35 -5.64 5.02
N THR A 139 -20.75 -4.43 4.62
CA THR A 139 -20.66 -3.24 5.50
C THR A 139 -21.58 -3.39 6.73
N ALA A 140 -22.77 -3.96 6.51
CA ALA A 140 -23.75 -4.18 7.58
C ALA A 140 -23.37 -5.30 8.55
N ASP A 141 -22.55 -6.26 8.11
CA ASP A 141 -22.10 -7.40 8.94
C ASP A 141 -20.64 -7.73 8.60
N ARG A 142 -19.75 -7.13 9.33
CA ARG A 142 -18.28 -7.24 9.09
C ARG A 142 -17.72 -8.64 9.34
N SER A 143 -18.46 -9.54 9.96
CA SER A 143 -18.07 -10.95 10.10
C SER A 143 -18.20 -11.72 8.79
N LYS A 144 -18.99 -11.23 7.84
CA LYS A 144 -19.18 -11.84 6.53
C LYS A 144 -18.11 -11.39 5.55
N VAL A 145 -17.06 -12.18 5.45
CA VAL A 145 -15.98 -11.97 4.49
C VAL A 145 -16.42 -12.46 3.12
N VAL A 146 -16.45 -11.56 2.13
CA VAL A 146 -16.86 -11.82 0.74
C VAL A 146 -15.68 -12.22 -0.12
N ALA A 147 -14.53 -11.59 0.08
CA ALA A 147 -13.29 -11.92 -0.62
C ALA A 147 -12.05 -11.55 0.19
N LYS A 148 -10.98 -12.31 -0.02
CA LYS A 148 -9.63 -11.97 0.47
C LYS A 148 -8.65 -11.99 -0.68
N ILE A 149 -7.84 -10.94 -0.80
CA ILE A 149 -6.83 -10.76 -1.82
C ILE A 149 -5.50 -10.47 -1.14
N ILE A 150 -4.43 -11.10 -1.60
CA ILE A 150 -3.05 -10.74 -1.24
C ILE A 150 -2.46 -9.94 -2.39
N MET A 151 -1.83 -8.83 -2.06
CA MET A 151 -1.08 -7.99 -2.97
C MET A 151 0.37 -7.95 -2.53
N LEU A 152 1.28 -8.33 -3.42
CA LEU A 152 2.71 -8.31 -3.17
C LEU A 152 3.42 -7.35 -4.11
N LYS A 153 4.42 -6.63 -3.58
CA LYS A 153 5.38 -5.80 -4.32
C LYS A 153 4.73 -4.73 -5.21
N ALA A 154 3.70 -4.03 -4.69
CA ALA A 154 3.23 -2.83 -5.38
C ALA A 154 4.37 -1.81 -5.48
N PRO A 155 4.83 -1.48 -6.70
CA PRO A 155 6.08 -0.75 -6.87
C PRO A 155 5.92 0.75 -6.61
N GLY A 156 6.85 1.32 -5.85
CA GLY A 156 6.99 2.75 -5.63
C GLY A 156 8.21 3.28 -6.36
N ARG A 157 8.03 3.63 -7.63
CA ARG A 157 9.08 4.17 -8.47
C ARG A 157 8.74 5.60 -8.84
N THR A 158 9.50 6.55 -8.30
CA THR A 158 9.44 7.94 -8.74
C THR A 158 10.42 8.19 -9.88
N MET A 159 10.11 9.17 -10.70
CA MET A 159 11.01 9.71 -11.72
C MET A 159 11.29 11.19 -11.38
N GLY A 160 12.57 11.59 -11.49
CA GLY A 160 12.98 12.98 -11.22
C GLY A 160 13.37 13.25 -9.76
N GLY A 161 13.35 14.53 -9.36
CA GLY A 161 13.92 15.01 -8.09
C GLY A 161 13.26 14.49 -6.82
N ASN A 162 12.00 14.02 -6.88
CA ASN A 162 11.29 13.49 -5.73
C ASN A 162 11.76 12.10 -5.29
N ASP A 163 12.66 11.47 -6.04
CA ASP A 163 13.17 10.13 -5.70
C ASP A 163 14.04 10.10 -4.43
N TYR A 164 14.47 11.26 -3.93
CA TYR A 164 15.16 11.39 -2.64
C TYR A 164 14.20 11.44 -1.43
N ASP A 165 12.92 11.75 -1.67
CA ASP A 165 11.88 11.73 -0.64
C ASP A 165 11.31 10.32 -0.47
N THR A 166 11.48 9.75 0.73
CA THR A 166 10.95 8.43 1.08
C THR A 166 9.41 8.40 1.01
N GLY A 167 8.75 9.47 1.46
CA GLY A 167 7.29 9.59 1.40
C GLY A 167 6.78 9.55 -0.05
N ALA A 168 7.44 10.28 -0.98
CA ALA A 168 7.07 10.28 -2.38
C ALA A 168 7.22 8.87 -3.02
N ARG A 169 8.27 8.13 -2.67
CA ARG A 169 8.43 6.75 -3.19
C ARG A 169 7.34 5.81 -2.69
N ILE A 170 6.96 5.93 -1.42
CA ILE A 170 5.88 5.10 -0.85
C ILE A 170 4.52 5.53 -1.41
N GLU A 171 4.28 6.83 -1.57
CA GLU A 171 3.09 7.39 -2.24
C GLU A 171 2.86 6.75 -3.61
N GLU A 172 3.89 6.65 -4.45
CA GLU A 172 3.82 5.97 -5.74
C GLU A 172 3.49 4.48 -5.62
N ALA A 173 3.93 3.81 -4.54
CA ALA A 173 3.57 2.42 -4.30
C ALA A 173 2.06 2.27 -4.00
N TYR A 174 1.48 3.21 -3.23
CA TYR A 174 0.03 3.24 -3.01
C TYR A 174 -0.76 3.60 -4.27
N ALA A 175 -0.27 4.55 -5.08
CA ALA A 175 -0.85 4.89 -6.38
C ALA A 175 -0.88 3.66 -7.32
N ALA A 176 0.25 2.95 -7.42
CA ALA A 176 0.34 1.71 -8.21
C ALA A 176 -0.57 0.60 -7.65
N ALA A 177 -0.66 0.47 -6.32
CA ALA A 177 -1.54 -0.46 -5.65
C ALA A 177 -3.01 -0.20 -6.00
N GLY A 178 -3.49 1.02 -5.87
CA GLY A 178 -4.87 1.41 -6.20
C GLY A 178 -5.20 1.13 -7.66
N LYS A 179 -4.34 1.59 -8.59
CA LYS A 179 -4.48 1.34 -10.02
C LYS A 179 -4.65 -0.14 -10.34
N ARG A 180 -3.73 -0.98 -9.87
CA ARG A 180 -3.69 -2.39 -10.27
C ARG A 180 -4.71 -3.23 -9.53
N LEU A 181 -5.04 -2.89 -8.27
CA LEU A 181 -6.12 -3.55 -7.55
C LEU A 181 -7.46 -3.32 -8.24
N SER A 182 -7.74 -2.09 -8.69
CA SER A 182 -8.95 -1.82 -9.45
C SER A 182 -9.04 -2.65 -10.72
N MET A 183 -7.94 -2.73 -11.48
CA MET A 183 -7.89 -3.57 -12.69
C MET A 183 -8.05 -5.06 -12.38
N PHE A 184 -7.55 -5.53 -11.24
CA PHE A 184 -7.70 -6.93 -10.80
C PHE A 184 -9.15 -7.25 -10.42
N ILE A 185 -9.81 -6.35 -9.67
CA ILE A 185 -11.21 -6.52 -9.24
C ILE A 185 -12.17 -6.43 -10.44
N MET A 186 -11.93 -5.49 -11.35
CA MET A 186 -12.83 -5.20 -12.49
C MET A 186 -12.63 -6.17 -13.69
N LYS A 187 -11.63 -7.00 -13.65
CA LYS A 187 -11.37 -8.05 -14.68
C LYS A 187 -12.38 -9.19 -14.62
#